data_fe4f3c41d85e8ee9a4852edfd0d05156
#
_entry.id   fe4f3c41d85e8ee9a4852edfd0d05156
#
_cell.length_a   1.000
_cell.length_b   1.000
_cell.length_c   1.000
_cell.angle_alpha   90.00
_cell.angle_beta   90.00
_cell.angle_gamma   90.00
#
_symmetry.space_group_name_H-M   'P 1'
#
loop_
_entity.id
_entity.type
_entity.pdbx_description
1 polymer ?
#
loop_
_entity_poly.entity_id
_entity_poly.type
_entity_poly.pdbx_seq_one_letter_code
_entity_poly.pdbx_strand_id
1 'polypeptide(L)' 'MSTLHHESILEDCLVEAEENFRIHNKLTQKQLDELLVRSEGVRLAITKQAQKLFDDRCI' A
#
# COMPACT_ATOMS: atom_id res chain seq x y z
N MET A 1 13.15 18.45 8.44
CA MET A 1 13.52 17.42 7.47
C MET A 1 13.06 16.02 7.87
N SER A 2 12.84 15.80 9.16
CA SER A 2 12.37 14.50 9.64
C SER A 2 10.99 14.12 9.09
N THR A 3 10.13 15.09 8.81
CA THR A 3 8.81 14.85 8.23
C THR A 3 8.89 14.21 6.85
N LEU A 4 9.87 14.63 6.03
CA LEU A 4 10.07 14.05 4.69
C LEU A 4 10.48 12.59 4.77
N HIS A 5 11.27 12.25 5.78
CA HIS A 5 11.70 10.88 5.98
C HIS A 5 10.52 9.97 6.32
N HIS A 6 9.61 10.43 7.19
CA HIS A 6 8.42 9.66 7.56
C HIS A 6 7.48 9.46 6.37
N GLU A 7 7.30 10.50 5.56
CA GLU A 7 6.46 10.40 4.37
C GLU A 7 7.02 9.40 3.37
N SER A 8 8.34 9.39 3.20
CA SER A 8 9.00 8.45 2.30
C SER A 8 8.80 7.01 2.76
N ILE A 9 8.91 6.75 4.07
CA ILE A 9 8.70 5.40 4.61
C ILE A 9 7.25 4.97 4.39
N LEU A 10 6.30 5.86 4.61
CA LEU A 10 4.88 5.54 4.41
C LEU A 10 4.59 5.24 2.94
N GLU A 11 5.15 6.01 2.02
CA GLU A 11 5.00 5.75 0.58
C GLU A 11 5.57 4.38 0.21
N ASP A 12 6.74 4.04 0.73
CA ASP A 12 7.34 2.74 0.48
C ASP A 12 6.44 1.62 0.98
N CYS A 13 5.85 1.79 2.15
CA CYS A 13 4.92 0.81 2.70
C CYS A 13 3.67 0.66 1.83
N LEU A 14 3.15 1.77 1.29
CA LEU A 14 2.01 1.74 0.39
C LEU A 14 2.33 0.98 -0.89
N VAL A 15 3.47 1.27 -1.50
CA VAL A 15 3.91 0.59 -2.71
C VAL A 15 4.08 -0.90 -2.45
N GLU A 16 4.71 -1.26 -1.36
CA GLU A 16 4.91 -2.65 -0.98
C GLU A 16 3.58 -3.37 -0.76
N ALA A 17 2.65 -2.72 -0.07
CA ALA A 17 1.32 -3.29 0.17
C ALA A 17 0.55 -3.50 -1.13
N GLU A 18 0.63 -2.54 -2.05
CA GLU A 18 0.01 -2.65 -3.36
C GLU A 18 0.60 -3.81 -4.16
N GLU A 19 1.92 -3.92 -4.17
CA GLU A 19 2.58 -5.02 -4.88
C GLU A 19 2.22 -6.37 -4.29
N ASN A 20 2.22 -6.48 -2.97
CA ASN A 20 1.86 -7.72 -2.30
C ASN A 20 0.42 -8.13 -2.64
N PHE A 21 -0.49 -7.16 -2.63
CA PHE A 21 -1.89 -7.42 -2.99
C PHE A 21 -1.99 -7.87 -4.45
N ARG A 22 -1.30 -7.19 -5.34
CA ARG A 22 -1.32 -7.51 -6.76
C ARG A 22 -0.79 -8.91 -7.03
N ILE A 23 0.35 -9.25 -6.45
CA ILE A 23 0.98 -10.56 -6.63
C ILE A 23 0.11 -11.65 -6.02
N HIS A 24 -0.39 -11.43 -4.82
CA HIS A 24 -1.21 -12.41 -4.11
C HIS A 24 -2.48 -12.76 -4.89
N ASN A 25 -3.08 -11.78 -5.55
CA ASN A 25 -4.30 -11.97 -6.32
C ASN A 25 -4.04 -12.18 -7.82
N LYS A 26 -2.78 -12.28 -8.22
CA LYS A 26 -2.37 -12.49 -9.62
C LYS A 26 -2.96 -11.46 -10.56
N LEU A 27 -2.89 -10.20 -10.15
CA LEU A 27 -3.42 -9.09 -10.94
C LEU A 27 -2.30 -8.41 -11.74
N THR A 28 -2.67 -7.82 -12.87
CA THR A 28 -1.78 -6.92 -13.58
C THR A 28 -1.86 -5.54 -12.94
N GLN A 29 -0.90 -4.68 -13.24
CA GLN A 29 -0.91 -3.31 -12.72
C GLN A 29 -2.19 -2.58 -13.14
N LYS A 30 -2.63 -2.78 -14.36
CA LYS A 30 -3.84 -2.18 -14.87
C LYS A 30 -5.08 -2.65 -14.10
N GLN A 31 -5.15 -3.95 -13.80
CA GLN A 31 -6.26 -4.50 -13.03
C GLN A 31 -6.28 -3.95 -11.62
N LEU A 32 -5.12 -3.82 -11.00
CA LEU A 32 -5.03 -3.24 -9.67
C LEU A 32 -5.50 -1.79 -9.67
N ASP A 33 -5.05 -1.00 -10.65
CA ASP A 33 -5.47 0.39 -10.77
C ASP A 33 -6.99 0.51 -10.90
N GLU A 34 -7.61 -0.35 -11.70
CA GLU A 34 -9.06 -0.35 -11.84
C GLU A 34 -9.76 -0.68 -10.53
N LEU A 35 -9.25 -1.66 -9.81
CA LEU A 35 -9.82 -2.03 -8.50
C LEU A 35 -9.70 -0.89 -7.50
N LEU A 36 -8.58 -0.19 -7.50
CA LEU A 36 -8.37 0.94 -6.60
C LEU A 36 -9.36 2.07 -6.86
N VAL A 37 -9.73 2.26 -8.12
CA VAL A 37 -10.72 3.28 -8.49
C VAL A 37 -12.14 2.83 -8.16
N ARG A 38 -12.46 1.57 -8.40
CA ARG A 38 -13.81 1.04 -8.26
C ARG A 38 -14.17 0.60 -6.84
N SER A 39 -13.21 0.04 -6.13
CA SER A 39 -13.47 -0.56 -4.83
C SER A 39 -12.77 0.19 -3.71
N GLU A 40 -13.56 0.85 -2.91
CA GLU A 40 -13.08 1.52 -1.72
C GLU A 40 -12.55 0.51 -0.70
N GLY A 41 -13.18 -0.66 -0.65
CA GLY A 41 -12.73 -1.74 0.23
C GLY A 41 -11.31 -2.21 -0.07
N VAL A 42 -10.95 -2.29 -1.35
CA VAL A 42 -9.60 -2.67 -1.76
C VAL A 42 -8.59 -1.61 -1.29
N ARG A 43 -8.92 -0.33 -1.48
CA ARG A 43 -8.06 0.75 -1.02
C ARG A 43 -7.87 0.72 0.49
N LEU A 44 -8.94 0.47 1.23
CA LEU A 44 -8.87 0.37 2.69
C LEU A 44 -8.01 -0.82 3.12
N ALA A 45 -8.15 -1.96 2.45
CA ALA A 45 -7.36 -3.14 2.77
C ALA A 45 -5.86 -2.87 2.55
N ILE A 46 -5.51 -2.23 1.44
CA ILE A 46 -4.13 -1.88 1.13
C ILE A 46 -3.60 -0.87 2.14
N THR A 47 -4.41 0.14 2.48
CA THR A 47 -4.02 1.16 3.45
C THR A 47 -3.76 0.53 4.82
N LYS A 48 -4.61 -0.39 5.26
CA LYS A 48 -4.42 -1.10 6.52
C LYS A 48 -3.14 -1.92 6.52
N GLN A 49 -2.85 -2.59 5.42
CA GLN A 49 -1.63 -3.36 5.27
C GLN A 49 -0.41 -2.45 5.33
N ALA A 50 -0.47 -1.33 4.63
CA ALA A 50 0.61 -0.35 4.63
C ALA A 50 0.84 0.22 6.04
N GLN A 51 -0.24 0.51 6.75
CA GLN A 51 -0.14 1.01 8.12
C GLN A 51 0.54 0.00 9.04
N LYS A 52 0.21 -1.27 8.87
CA LYS A 52 0.83 -2.33 9.65
C LYS A 52 2.32 -2.44 9.36
N LEU A 53 2.70 -2.36 8.09
CA LEU A 53 4.10 -2.37 7.69
C LEU A 53 4.85 -1.16 8.26
N PHE A 54 4.20 -0.01 8.23
CA PHE A 54 4.76 1.23 8.77
C PHE A 54 5.00 1.09 10.28
N ASP A 55 4.03 0.59 11.00
CA ASP A 55 4.15 0.38 12.45
C ASP A 55 5.30 -0.57 12.78
N ASP A 56 5.44 -1.64 12.01
CA ASP A 56 6.51 -2.61 12.21
C ASP A 56 7.89 -1.98 11.97
N ARG A 57 7.98 -1.05 11.02
CA ARG A 57 9.25 -0.41 10.69
C ARG A 57 9.61 0.75 11.60
N CYS A 58 8.63 1.35 12.23
CA CYS A 58 8.83 2.51 13.10
C CYS A 58 9.01 2.17 14.56
N ILE A 59 9.06 0.90 14.90
CA ILE A 59 9.31 0.47 16.29
C ILE A 59 10.82 0.44 16.63
#